data_19a98e9c503f138cd2ad5c7235b4a3ff
#
_entry.id   19a98e9c503f138cd2ad5c7235b4a3ff
#
_cell.length_a   1.000
_cell.length_b   1.000
_cell.length_c   1.000
_cell.angle_alpha   90.00
_cell.angle_beta   90.00
_cell.angle_gamma   90.00
#
_symmetry.space_group_name_H-M   'P 1'
#
loop_
_entity.id
_entity.type
_entity.pdbx_description
1 polymer ?
#
loop_
_entity_poly.entity_id
_entity_poly.type
_entity_poly.pdbx_seq_one_letter_code
_entity_poly.pdbx_strand_id
1 'polypeptide(L)'
;MKITFFTTSTFSDIQETQTACIRKHFPESNHIKFDGRKGWFMVWYDWLNFSKDFQSDWYIHLDEDCFITSREEILNLIQEMIDNNYDIAGPPDGYFEYRGGNNMAFNSFFMIMNRKCIDTWHNRITIPQFKEEWIEEYPYEKRGDVNYEYNMEFGSSGKPLGLIWKPCTEPYYDFMWVLKDAGIKFKYLEPVFGEEFQTTNLLNNTIIHMWHQRERFVDGIVSPVHKMTNKSRFDGVIEKIKKSL
;
A
#
# COMPACT_ATOMS: atom_id res chain seq x y z
N MET A 1 -1.92 9.74 21.58
CA MET A 1 -1.66 9.58 20.13
C MET A 1 -2.97 9.23 19.45
N LYS A 2 -3.40 10.02 18.48
CA LYS A 2 -4.61 9.77 17.68
C LYS A 2 -4.22 9.19 16.32
N ILE A 3 -4.90 8.14 15.90
CA ILE A 3 -4.66 7.46 14.63
C ILE A 3 -5.94 7.50 13.80
N THR A 4 -5.83 7.80 12.51
CA THR A 4 -6.92 7.66 11.54
C THR A 4 -6.51 6.67 10.45
N PHE A 5 -7.36 5.67 10.22
CA PHE A 5 -7.25 4.75 9.11
C PHE A 5 -8.08 5.21 7.92
N PHE A 6 -7.50 5.16 6.76
CA PHE A 6 -8.18 5.31 5.48
C PHE A 6 -8.12 3.96 4.74
N THR A 7 -9.27 3.42 4.42
CA THR A 7 -9.37 2.16 3.68
C THR A 7 -10.27 2.33 2.47
N THR A 8 -9.90 1.64 1.40
CA THR A 8 -10.69 1.59 0.17
C THR A 8 -11.14 0.18 -0.07
N SER A 9 -12.39 -0.06 -0.47
CA SER A 9 -12.83 -1.40 -0.85
C SER A 9 -13.96 -1.36 -1.87
N THR A 10 -13.95 -2.35 -2.75
CA THR A 10 -15.03 -2.64 -3.70
C THR A 10 -15.91 -3.79 -3.24
N PHE A 11 -15.47 -4.59 -2.25
CA PHE A 11 -16.14 -5.80 -1.79
C PHE A 11 -16.46 -5.73 -0.30
N SER A 12 -17.72 -5.92 0.04
CA SER A 12 -18.21 -5.77 1.42
C SER A 12 -17.59 -6.77 2.40
N ASP A 13 -17.44 -8.03 2.01
CA ASP A 13 -16.90 -9.09 2.86
C ASP A 13 -15.45 -8.85 3.27
N ILE A 14 -14.65 -8.31 2.35
CA ILE A 14 -13.25 -7.95 2.59
C ILE A 14 -13.18 -6.72 3.47
N GLN A 15 -13.98 -5.70 3.17
CA GLN A 15 -14.09 -4.51 3.99
C GLN A 15 -14.54 -4.81 5.42
N GLU A 16 -15.45 -5.75 5.60
CA GLU A 16 -15.89 -6.21 6.93
C GLU A 16 -14.73 -6.85 7.70
N THR A 17 -13.96 -7.75 7.06
CA THR A 17 -12.80 -8.39 7.67
C THR A 17 -11.72 -7.38 8.01
N GLN A 18 -11.39 -6.48 7.09
CA GLN A 18 -10.42 -5.40 7.32
C GLN A 18 -10.87 -4.49 8.47
N THR A 19 -12.16 -4.14 8.49
CA THR A 19 -12.76 -3.35 9.58
C THR A 19 -12.67 -4.06 10.92
N ALA A 20 -12.90 -5.38 10.95
CA ALA A 20 -12.79 -6.17 12.16
C ALA A 20 -11.35 -6.19 12.70
N CYS A 21 -10.35 -6.32 11.81
CA CYS A 21 -8.93 -6.20 12.18
C CYS A 21 -8.63 -4.84 12.82
N ILE A 22 -9.02 -3.75 12.15
CA ILE A 22 -8.78 -2.39 12.67
C ILE A 22 -9.45 -2.21 14.03
N ARG A 23 -10.71 -2.59 14.18
CA ARG A 23 -11.45 -2.45 15.44
C ARG A 23 -10.86 -3.29 16.59
N LYS A 24 -10.37 -4.49 16.28
CA LYS A 24 -9.72 -5.34 17.28
C LYS A 24 -8.44 -4.71 17.79
N HIS A 25 -7.59 -4.24 16.88
CA HIS A 25 -6.25 -3.77 17.22
C HIS A 25 -6.22 -2.28 17.59
N PHE A 26 -7.14 -1.48 17.05
CA PHE A 26 -7.21 -0.02 17.24
C PHE A 26 -8.64 0.46 17.49
N PRO A 27 -9.30 0.01 18.56
CA PRO A 27 -10.71 0.33 18.82
C PRO A 27 -10.97 1.83 19.01
N GLU A 28 -9.96 2.59 19.42
CA GLU A 28 -10.03 4.03 19.65
C GLU A 28 -9.73 4.89 18.41
N SER A 29 -9.33 4.26 17.30
CA SER A 29 -8.97 4.99 16.08
C SER A 29 -10.19 5.45 15.29
N ASN A 30 -10.02 6.52 14.52
CA ASN A 30 -10.96 6.83 13.44
C ASN A 30 -10.75 5.86 12.29
N HIS A 31 -11.83 5.40 11.67
CA HIS A 31 -11.76 4.56 10.49
C HIS A 31 -12.70 5.09 9.41
N ILE A 32 -12.13 5.63 8.35
CA ILE A 32 -12.82 6.22 7.21
C ILE A 32 -12.73 5.25 6.04
N LYS A 33 -13.88 4.92 5.46
CA LYS A 33 -14.00 3.97 4.38
C LYS A 33 -14.40 4.67 3.09
N PHE A 34 -13.71 4.39 2.02
CA PHE A 34 -14.01 4.90 0.69
C PHE A 34 -14.54 3.78 -0.21
N ASP A 35 -15.48 4.15 -1.06
CA ASP A 35 -16.05 3.25 -2.07
C ASP A 35 -15.12 3.16 -3.28
N GLY A 36 -14.37 2.06 -3.39
CA GLY A 36 -13.42 1.81 -4.47
C GLY A 36 -14.05 1.68 -5.85
N ARG A 37 -15.40 1.53 -5.96
CA ARG A 37 -16.11 1.48 -7.24
C ARG A 37 -16.08 2.81 -7.99
N LYS A 38 -15.78 3.91 -7.32
CA LYS A 38 -15.58 5.23 -7.94
C LYS A 38 -14.32 5.30 -8.81
N GLY A 39 -13.50 4.27 -8.80
CA GLY A 39 -12.19 4.23 -9.45
C GLY A 39 -11.08 4.71 -8.51
N TRP A 40 -10.00 3.96 -8.49
CA TRP A 40 -8.87 4.13 -7.57
C TRP A 40 -8.23 5.53 -7.63
N PHE A 41 -8.18 6.15 -8.82
CA PHE A 41 -7.66 7.50 -8.99
C PHE A 41 -8.47 8.54 -8.19
N MET A 42 -9.80 8.49 -8.30
CA MET A 42 -10.68 9.41 -7.58
C MET A 42 -10.63 9.18 -6.08
N VAL A 43 -10.59 7.92 -5.66
CA VAL A 43 -10.54 7.54 -4.25
C VAL A 43 -9.25 8.01 -3.59
N TRP A 44 -8.12 7.96 -4.30
CA TRP A 44 -6.85 8.47 -3.80
C TRP A 44 -6.93 9.95 -3.42
N TYR A 45 -7.45 10.78 -4.32
CA TYR A 45 -7.63 12.20 -4.03
C TYR A 45 -8.74 12.48 -3.02
N ASP A 46 -9.79 11.67 -2.98
CA ASP A 46 -10.85 11.81 -2.00
C ASP A 46 -10.29 11.67 -0.58
N TRP A 47 -9.53 10.61 -0.27
CA TRP A 47 -9.01 10.46 1.08
C TRP A 47 -7.98 11.55 1.45
N LEU A 48 -7.14 11.98 0.51
CA LEU A 48 -6.24 13.10 0.72
C LEU A 48 -7.00 14.39 1.06
N ASN A 49 -8.08 14.69 0.34
CA ASN A 49 -8.90 15.85 0.61
C ASN A 49 -9.61 15.77 1.97
N PHE A 50 -10.11 14.58 2.33
CA PHE A 50 -10.74 14.35 3.64
C PHE A 50 -9.74 14.38 4.80
N SER A 51 -8.48 14.07 4.57
CA SER A 51 -7.49 13.96 5.65
C SER A 51 -7.31 15.26 6.46
N LYS A 52 -7.54 16.42 5.85
CA LYS A 52 -7.48 17.74 6.52
C LYS A 52 -8.51 17.91 7.64
N ASP A 53 -9.65 17.20 7.52
CA ASP A 53 -10.77 17.33 8.47
C ASP A 53 -10.52 16.55 9.76
N PHE A 54 -9.47 15.71 9.78
CA PHE A 54 -9.10 14.87 10.92
C PHE A 54 -7.86 15.42 11.62
N GLN A 55 -8.01 15.71 12.90
CA GLN A 55 -6.92 16.15 13.78
C GLN A 55 -6.22 14.93 14.40
N SER A 56 -5.57 14.12 13.55
CA SER A 56 -4.81 12.94 13.99
C SER A 56 -3.31 13.19 13.96
N ASP A 57 -2.60 12.51 14.85
CA ASP A 57 -1.14 12.54 14.88
C ASP A 57 -0.56 11.71 13.74
N TRP A 58 -1.24 10.56 13.47
CA TRP A 58 -0.84 9.57 12.46
C TRP A 58 -2.01 9.18 11.58
N TYR A 59 -1.71 8.95 10.32
CA TYR A 59 -2.63 8.50 9.28
C TYR A 59 -2.10 7.22 8.67
N ILE A 60 -2.96 6.21 8.55
CA ILE A 60 -2.61 4.92 7.96
C ILE A 60 -3.54 4.67 6.78
N HIS A 61 -2.96 4.56 5.59
CA HIS A 61 -3.67 4.13 4.39
C HIS A 61 -3.49 2.63 4.21
N LEU A 62 -4.60 1.95 3.93
CA LEU A 62 -4.64 0.53 3.58
C LEU A 62 -5.45 0.34 2.31
N ASP A 63 -4.88 -0.35 1.35
CA ASP A 63 -5.62 -0.79 0.18
C ASP A 63 -6.65 -1.87 0.56
N GLU A 64 -7.53 -2.19 -0.37
CA GLU A 64 -8.70 -3.03 -0.12
C GLU A 64 -8.37 -4.45 0.36
N ASP A 65 -7.23 -4.98 -0.04
CA ASP A 65 -6.78 -6.34 0.23
C ASP A 65 -5.57 -6.39 1.19
N CYS A 66 -5.47 -5.36 2.04
CA CYS A 66 -4.41 -5.21 3.04
C CYS A 66 -4.98 -5.28 4.45
N PHE A 67 -4.40 -6.12 5.32
CA PHE A 67 -4.88 -6.40 6.67
C PHE A 67 -3.80 -6.15 7.72
N ILE A 68 -4.22 -5.64 8.89
CA ILE A 68 -3.36 -5.45 10.06
C ILE A 68 -3.68 -6.54 11.08
N THR A 69 -2.65 -7.20 11.60
CA THR A 69 -2.78 -8.32 12.55
C THR A 69 -2.15 -8.07 13.92
N SER A 70 -1.40 -6.99 14.08
CA SER A 70 -0.78 -6.64 15.37
C SER A 70 -0.79 -5.12 15.61
N ARG A 71 -1.26 -4.72 16.78
CA ARG A 71 -1.17 -3.34 17.27
C ARG A 71 0.26 -2.98 17.65
N GLU A 72 0.91 -3.88 18.36
CA GLU A 72 2.23 -3.65 18.93
C GLU A 72 3.25 -3.28 17.86
N GLU A 73 3.31 -4.05 16.77
CA GLU A 73 4.25 -3.80 15.68
C GLU A 73 4.00 -2.45 14.96
N ILE A 74 2.75 -2.04 14.83
CA ILE A 74 2.43 -0.70 14.29
C ILE A 74 2.88 0.40 15.24
N LEU A 75 2.69 0.22 16.55
CA LEU A 75 3.15 1.20 17.54
C LEU A 75 4.69 1.25 17.62
N ASN A 76 5.36 0.11 17.50
CA ASN A 76 6.81 0.03 17.43
C ASN A 76 7.34 0.76 16.18
N LEU A 77 6.70 0.57 15.03
CA LEU A 77 7.03 1.32 13.82
C LEU A 77 6.88 2.84 14.03
N ILE A 78 5.77 3.26 14.62
CA ILE A 78 5.54 4.69 14.92
C ILE A 78 6.65 5.22 15.85
N GLN A 79 6.99 4.47 16.89
CA GLN A 79 8.05 4.89 17.82
C GLN A 79 9.40 4.99 17.12
N GLU A 80 9.74 4.00 16.29
CA GLU A 80 10.96 4.03 15.48
C GLU A 80 10.98 5.24 14.53
N MET A 81 9.84 5.57 13.93
CA MET A 81 9.74 6.75 13.06
C MET A 81 9.96 8.05 13.83
N ILE A 82 9.43 8.16 15.05
CA ILE A 82 9.64 9.31 15.92
C ILE A 82 11.12 9.43 16.28
N ASP A 83 11.73 8.36 16.76
CA ASP A 83 13.10 8.34 17.26
C ASP A 83 14.12 8.69 16.16
N ASN A 84 13.83 8.31 14.91
CA ASN A 84 14.71 8.56 13.76
C ASN A 84 14.26 9.73 12.87
N ASN A 85 13.22 10.47 13.27
CA ASN A 85 12.66 11.60 12.53
C ASN A 85 12.16 11.22 11.11
N TYR A 86 11.58 10.04 10.94
CA TYR A 86 10.87 9.69 9.73
C TYR A 86 9.44 10.25 9.77
N ASP A 87 8.98 10.76 8.64
CA ASP A 87 7.65 11.38 8.52
C ASP A 87 6.63 10.44 7.88
N ILE A 88 7.09 9.56 6.99
CA ILE A 88 6.24 8.61 6.26
C ILE A 88 6.98 7.28 6.08
N ALA A 89 6.25 6.16 6.16
CA ALA A 89 6.79 4.83 5.89
C ALA A 89 5.86 4.00 5.02
N GLY A 90 6.44 3.16 4.15
CA GLY A 90 5.73 2.24 3.27
C GLY A 90 6.70 1.35 2.48
N PRO A 91 6.22 0.31 1.80
CA PRO A 91 7.04 -0.52 0.93
C PRO A 91 7.38 0.22 -0.36
N PRO A 92 8.59 0.10 -0.89
CA PRO A 92 8.96 0.74 -2.15
C PRO A 92 8.15 0.14 -3.31
N ASP A 93 7.60 0.99 -4.18
CA ASP A 93 6.81 0.52 -5.33
C ASP A 93 7.67 -0.21 -6.37
N GLY A 94 8.92 0.21 -6.52
CA GLY A 94 9.91 -0.45 -7.38
C GLY A 94 10.40 -1.81 -6.88
N TYR A 95 9.98 -2.29 -5.70
CA TYR A 95 10.30 -3.65 -5.22
C TYR A 95 9.83 -4.72 -6.19
N PHE A 96 8.70 -4.48 -6.82
CA PHE A 96 8.15 -5.37 -7.83
C PHE A 96 8.57 -4.86 -9.21
N GLU A 97 9.65 -5.37 -9.75
CA GLU A 97 10.15 -4.94 -11.07
C GLU A 97 9.09 -5.00 -12.17
N TYR A 98 8.19 -6.00 -12.12
CA TYR A 98 7.13 -6.14 -13.09
C TYR A 98 6.11 -4.99 -13.10
N ARG A 99 6.04 -4.21 -12.04
CA ARG A 99 5.16 -3.04 -12.00
C ARG A 99 5.76 -1.84 -12.72
N GLY A 100 7.07 -1.88 -13.02
CA GLY A 100 7.79 -0.72 -13.54
C GLY A 100 7.73 0.47 -12.59
N GLY A 101 7.56 0.18 -11.29
CA GLY A 101 7.38 1.17 -10.25
C GLY A 101 8.64 1.97 -9.98
N ASN A 102 8.46 3.10 -9.33
CA ASN A 102 9.49 4.04 -8.97
C ASN A 102 10.08 3.69 -7.60
N ASN A 103 11.41 3.56 -7.50
CA ASN A 103 12.08 3.23 -6.24
C ASN A 103 11.93 4.31 -5.16
N MET A 104 11.64 5.55 -5.54
CA MET A 104 11.40 6.64 -4.60
C MET A 104 9.99 6.59 -4.00
N ALA A 105 9.00 6.17 -4.79
CA ALA A 105 7.61 6.12 -4.33
C ALA A 105 7.32 4.85 -3.52
N PHE A 106 6.36 4.94 -2.60
CA PHE A 106 5.81 3.78 -1.94
C PHE A 106 4.71 3.14 -2.78
N ASN A 107 4.54 1.83 -2.65
CA ASN A 107 3.33 1.17 -3.10
C ASN A 107 2.18 1.51 -2.14
N SER A 108 1.03 1.85 -2.70
CA SER A 108 -0.10 2.38 -1.94
C SER A 108 -0.82 1.37 -1.05
N PHE A 109 -0.50 0.06 -1.14
CA PHE A 109 -1.24 -0.92 -0.34
C PHE A 109 -1.11 -0.69 1.17
N PHE A 110 0.03 -0.14 1.61
CA PHE A 110 0.27 0.28 2.98
C PHE A 110 1.11 1.54 3.03
N MET A 111 0.63 2.54 3.74
CA MET A 111 1.42 3.71 4.10
C MET A 111 1.02 4.19 5.48
N ILE A 112 2.00 4.58 6.27
CA ILE A 112 1.81 5.27 7.54
C ILE A 112 2.54 6.61 7.50
N MET A 113 1.88 7.68 7.90
CA MET A 113 2.45 9.01 7.84
C MET A 113 2.00 9.88 9.02
N ASN A 114 2.85 10.79 9.42
CA ASN A 114 2.52 11.76 10.45
C ASN A 114 1.72 12.95 9.87
N ARG A 115 1.21 13.80 10.76
CA ARG A 115 0.43 14.99 10.41
C ARG A 115 1.16 15.93 9.46
N LYS A 116 2.47 16.08 9.58
CA LYS A 116 3.29 16.95 8.74
C LYS A 116 3.15 16.61 7.23
N CYS A 117 3.03 15.32 6.88
CA CYS A 117 2.82 14.91 5.48
C CYS A 117 1.51 15.44 4.92
N ILE A 118 0.43 15.35 5.69
CA ILE A 118 -0.89 15.85 5.30
C ILE A 118 -0.88 17.37 5.18
N ASP A 119 -0.31 18.05 6.14
CA ASP A 119 -0.19 19.51 6.11
C ASP A 119 0.67 19.98 4.92
N THR A 120 1.76 19.28 4.61
CA THR A 120 2.59 19.55 3.45
C THR A 120 1.78 19.43 2.16
N TRP A 121 1.00 18.35 2.00
CA TRP A 121 0.15 18.17 0.83
C TRP A 121 -0.88 19.30 0.67
N HIS A 122 -1.56 19.68 1.75
CA HIS A 122 -2.61 20.71 1.68
C HIS A 122 -2.06 22.13 1.48
N ASN A 123 -0.85 22.41 1.95
CA ASN A 123 -0.22 23.72 1.82
C ASN A 123 0.62 23.88 0.54
N ARG A 124 0.68 22.83 -0.34
CA ARG A 124 1.44 22.92 -1.59
C ARG A 124 0.88 24.00 -2.51
N ILE A 125 1.77 24.69 -3.20
CA ILE A 125 1.40 25.68 -4.23
C ILE A 125 1.23 24.97 -5.59
N THR A 126 2.13 24.03 -5.89
CA THR A 126 2.16 23.28 -7.15
C THR A 126 2.54 21.83 -6.87
N ILE A 127 2.27 20.95 -7.83
CA ILE A 127 2.85 19.61 -7.86
C ILE A 127 4.18 19.74 -8.60
N PRO A 128 5.32 19.43 -7.97
CA PRO A 128 6.62 19.52 -8.62
C PRO A 128 6.75 18.46 -9.72
N GLN A 129 7.60 18.72 -10.70
CA GLN A 129 7.98 17.69 -11.64
C GLN A 129 8.92 16.70 -10.95
N PHE A 130 8.86 15.44 -11.39
CA PHE A 130 9.76 14.41 -10.92
C PHE A 130 11.22 14.82 -11.17
N LYS A 131 12.09 14.55 -10.18
CA LYS A 131 13.54 14.81 -10.28
C LYS A 131 14.29 13.49 -10.14
N GLU A 132 15.23 13.24 -11.07
CA GLU A 132 16.03 12.01 -11.06
C GLU A 132 16.85 11.84 -9.78
N GLU A 133 17.27 12.93 -9.16
CA GLU A 133 18.00 12.94 -7.89
C GLU A 133 17.18 12.39 -6.70
N TRP A 134 15.87 12.23 -6.86
CA TRP A 134 15.01 11.61 -5.83
C TRP A 134 15.01 10.10 -5.91
N ILE A 135 15.63 9.51 -6.94
CA ILE A 135 15.78 8.07 -7.04
C ILE A 135 16.74 7.61 -5.96
N GLU A 136 16.22 6.81 -5.04
CA GLU A 136 17.05 6.15 -4.07
C GLU A 136 17.50 4.78 -4.61
N GLU A 137 18.70 4.35 -4.26
CA GLU A 137 19.09 2.97 -4.49
C GLU A 137 18.05 2.05 -3.85
N TYR A 138 17.76 0.99 -4.54
CA TYR A 138 16.79 0.02 -4.07
C TYR A 138 17.32 -0.61 -2.76
N PRO A 139 16.66 -0.40 -1.61
CA PRO A 139 17.25 -0.74 -0.33
C PRO A 139 17.22 -2.24 0.01
N TYR A 140 16.51 -3.06 -0.78
CA TYR A 140 16.26 -4.47 -0.48
C TYR A 140 16.51 -5.36 -1.67
N GLU A 141 16.80 -6.64 -1.42
CA GLU A 141 16.88 -7.64 -2.47
C GLU A 141 15.55 -7.77 -3.21
N LYS A 142 15.62 -7.71 -4.53
CA LYS A 142 14.45 -7.92 -5.37
C LYS A 142 14.00 -9.37 -5.28
N ARG A 143 12.71 -9.54 -5.27
CA ARG A 143 12.09 -10.85 -5.22
C ARG A 143 12.38 -11.63 -6.50
N GLY A 144 13.22 -12.68 -6.39
CA GLY A 144 13.67 -13.47 -7.54
C GLY A 144 12.65 -14.47 -8.12
N ASP A 145 11.49 -14.61 -7.48
CA ASP A 145 10.42 -15.53 -7.88
C ASP A 145 9.33 -14.89 -8.75
N VAL A 146 9.47 -13.60 -9.06
CA VAL A 146 8.54 -12.89 -9.92
C VAL A 146 8.88 -13.18 -11.37
N ASN A 147 7.96 -13.85 -12.08
CA ASN A 147 8.13 -14.13 -13.48
C ASN A 147 7.80 -12.89 -14.33
N TYR A 148 8.84 -12.26 -14.86
CA TYR A 148 8.73 -11.08 -15.73
C TYR A 148 7.93 -11.34 -17.01
N GLU A 149 8.01 -12.55 -17.54
CA GLU A 149 7.31 -12.90 -18.77
C GLU A 149 5.80 -12.76 -18.64
N TYR A 150 5.27 -12.95 -17.43
CA TYR A 150 3.84 -12.84 -17.16
C TYR A 150 3.28 -11.44 -17.41
N ASN A 151 3.99 -10.40 -17.01
CA ASN A 151 3.49 -9.03 -17.18
C ASN A 151 3.75 -8.43 -18.55
N MET A 152 4.64 -9.04 -19.31
CA MET A 152 4.85 -8.64 -20.71
C MET A 152 3.69 -9.06 -21.63
N GLU A 153 2.99 -10.14 -21.29
CA GLU A 153 1.86 -10.65 -22.09
C GLU A 153 0.53 -9.94 -21.83
N PHE A 154 0.35 -9.34 -20.64
CA PHE A 154 -0.95 -8.85 -20.17
C PHE A 154 -1.06 -7.35 -19.97
N GLY A 155 -0.12 -6.57 -20.42
CA GLY A 155 -0.31 -5.13 -20.54
C GLY A 155 -1.49 -4.88 -21.46
N SER A 156 -2.48 -4.11 -21.02
CA SER A 156 -3.72 -3.77 -21.74
C SER A 156 -3.49 -3.21 -23.16
N SER A 157 -2.26 -3.03 -23.59
CA SER A 157 -1.84 -2.53 -24.90
C SER A 157 -1.10 -3.57 -25.76
N GLY A 158 -0.89 -4.82 -25.29
CA GLY A 158 -0.12 -5.83 -26.00
C GLY A 158 1.35 -5.46 -26.25
N LYS A 159 1.83 -4.41 -25.61
CA LYS A 159 3.24 -4.02 -25.66
C LYS A 159 3.92 -4.54 -24.41
N PRO A 160 5.14 -5.12 -24.53
CA PRO A 160 5.94 -5.39 -23.35
C PRO A 160 5.99 -4.10 -22.54
N LEU A 161 5.61 -4.18 -21.26
CA LEU A 161 5.95 -3.15 -20.29
C LEU A 161 7.46 -3.27 -20.11
N GLY A 162 8.21 -2.89 -21.17
CA GLY A 162 9.63 -2.71 -21.03
C GLY A 162 9.82 -1.84 -19.80
N LEU A 163 10.93 -1.98 -19.10
CA LEU A 163 11.39 -1.16 -17.98
C LEU A 163 11.42 0.34 -18.33
N ILE A 164 10.34 0.84 -18.94
CA ILE A 164 10.19 2.24 -19.26
C ILE A 164 9.68 2.89 -17.98
N TRP A 165 10.62 3.36 -17.26
CA TRP A 165 10.50 4.42 -16.29
C TRP A 165 9.55 5.50 -16.83
N LYS A 166 8.27 5.37 -16.51
CA LYS A 166 7.33 6.47 -16.73
C LYS A 166 7.17 7.20 -15.40
N PRO A 167 7.60 8.44 -15.34
CA PRO A 167 7.56 9.22 -14.10
C PRO A 167 6.15 9.51 -13.58
N CYS A 168 5.06 9.01 -14.17
CA CYS A 168 3.67 9.36 -13.82
C CYS A 168 2.69 8.25 -14.15
N THR A 169 2.82 7.09 -13.55
CA THR A 169 1.84 6.01 -13.81
C THR A 169 0.81 5.82 -12.70
N GLU A 170 1.11 6.23 -11.49
CA GLU A 170 0.25 6.02 -10.34
C GLU A 170 -0.17 7.37 -9.71
N PRO A 171 -1.44 7.57 -9.33
CA PRO A 171 -1.93 8.88 -8.84
C PRO A 171 -1.29 9.29 -7.51
N TYR A 172 -0.80 8.35 -6.72
CA TYR A 172 -0.13 8.65 -5.47
C TYR A 172 1.33 9.14 -5.65
N TYR A 173 1.89 9.08 -6.85
CA TYR A 173 3.23 9.60 -7.11
C TYR A 173 3.29 11.12 -6.94
N ASP A 174 2.27 11.83 -7.38
CA ASP A 174 2.18 13.28 -7.17
C ASP A 174 2.30 13.66 -5.68
N PHE A 175 1.64 12.90 -4.82
CA PHE A 175 1.74 13.06 -3.38
C PHE A 175 3.17 12.84 -2.89
N MET A 176 3.81 11.75 -3.32
CA MET A 176 5.18 11.43 -2.95
C MET A 176 6.17 12.51 -3.40
N TRP A 177 5.98 13.06 -4.60
CA TRP A 177 6.86 14.13 -5.11
C TRP A 177 6.71 15.42 -4.32
N VAL A 178 5.50 15.79 -3.98
CA VAL A 178 5.26 16.94 -3.09
C VAL A 178 5.96 16.76 -1.74
N LEU A 179 5.90 15.56 -1.18
CA LEU A 179 6.55 15.24 0.08
C LEU A 179 8.09 15.30 -0.04
N LYS A 180 8.66 14.70 -1.10
CA LYS A 180 10.12 14.72 -1.32
C LYS A 180 10.64 16.14 -1.56
N ASP A 181 9.96 16.95 -2.37
CA ASP A 181 10.34 18.34 -2.64
C ASP A 181 10.31 19.19 -1.36
N ALA A 182 9.41 18.89 -0.44
CA ALA A 182 9.33 19.54 0.86
C ALA A 182 10.31 18.99 1.92
N GLY A 183 11.17 18.06 1.57
CA GLY A 183 12.15 17.48 2.49
C GLY A 183 11.56 16.53 3.54
N ILE A 184 10.40 15.95 3.28
CA ILE A 184 9.81 14.89 4.11
C ILE A 184 10.72 13.66 4.11
N LYS A 185 10.92 13.05 5.27
CA LYS A 185 11.80 11.90 5.44
C LYS A 185 11.05 10.58 5.30
N PHE A 186 11.49 9.77 4.35
CA PHE A 186 10.91 8.49 3.99
C PHE A 186 11.62 7.33 4.68
N LYS A 187 10.86 6.40 5.26
CA LYS A 187 11.34 5.09 5.73
C LYS A 187 10.77 4.01 4.82
N TYR A 188 11.65 3.29 4.14
CA TYR A 188 11.23 2.15 3.34
C TYR A 188 11.08 0.90 4.23
N LEU A 189 9.97 0.20 4.05
CA LEU A 189 9.67 -1.05 4.73
C LEU A 189 10.00 -2.22 3.80
N GLU A 190 10.73 -3.20 4.33
CA GLU A 190 11.09 -4.39 3.57
C GLU A 190 9.88 -5.29 3.35
N PRO A 191 9.49 -5.55 2.10
CA PRO A 191 8.47 -6.53 1.79
C PRO A 191 9.00 -7.95 1.89
N VAL A 192 8.26 -8.82 2.58
CA VAL A 192 8.58 -10.23 2.75
C VAL A 192 7.52 -11.10 2.13
N PHE A 193 7.93 -12.18 1.49
CA PHE A 193 7.01 -13.13 0.89
C PHE A 193 6.41 -14.10 1.91
N GLY A 194 5.09 -14.17 1.96
CA GLY A 194 4.35 -15.14 2.75
C GLY A 194 4.05 -16.39 1.93
N GLU A 195 4.81 -17.47 2.14
CA GLU A 195 4.76 -18.68 1.31
C GLU A 195 3.38 -19.36 1.30
N GLU A 196 2.70 -19.42 2.46
CA GLU A 196 1.45 -20.17 2.63
C GLU A 196 0.35 -19.72 1.65
N PHE A 197 0.18 -18.40 1.46
CA PHE A 197 -0.83 -17.82 0.59
C PHE A 197 -0.23 -16.87 -0.45
N GLN A 198 1.06 -16.91 -0.63
CA GLN A 198 1.78 -16.08 -1.61
C GLN A 198 1.42 -14.59 -1.48
N THR A 199 1.42 -14.13 -0.24
CA THR A 199 1.14 -12.75 0.14
C THR A 199 2.40 -11.90 0.12
N THR A 200 2.25 -10.58 0.06
CA THR A 200 3.31 -9.65 0.43
C THR A 200 3.07 -9.17 1.84
N ASN A 201 4.04 -9.37 2.72
CA ASN A 201 3.92 -9.05 4.12
C ASN A 201 4.95 -7.98 4.52
N LEU A 202 4.62 -7.20 5.53
CA LEU A 202 5.51 -6.23 6.16
C LEU A 202 5.51 -6.44 7.68
N LEU A 203 6.54 -5.94 8.36
CA LEU A 203 6.62 -5.88 9.83
C LEU A 203 6.33 -7.24 10.47
N ASN A 204 7.19 -8.23 10.21
CA ASN A 204 7.04 -9.58 10.78
C ASN A 204 5.64 -10.20 10.54
N ASN A 205 5.10 -10.05 9.36
CA ASN A 205 3.76 -10.49 8.97
C ASN A 205 2.60 -9.76 9.67
N THR A 206 2.84 -8.58 10.23
CA THR A 206 1.79 -7.73 10.79
C THR A 206 0.90 -7.13 9.73
N ILE A 207 1.47 -6.75 8.61
CA ILE A 207 0.76 -6.29 7.43
C ILE A 207 0.74 -7.44 6.43
N ILE A 208 -0.45 -7.86 6.03
CA ILE A 208 -0.66 -8.93 5.04
C ILE A 208 -1.39 -8.34 3.85
N HIS A 209 -0.76 -8.34 2.69
CA HIS A 209 -1.34 -7.84 1.45
C HIS A 209 -1.58 -8.97 0.44
N MET A 210 -2.80 -9.01 -0.11
CA MET A 210 -3.24 -9.97 -1.12
C MET A 210 -3.36 -9.28 -2.46
N TRP A 211 -2.46 -9.55 -3.38
CA TRP A 211 -2.57 -9.05 -4.74
C TRP A 211 -3.77 -9.62 -5.49
N HIS A 212 -4.34 -8.84 -6.42
CA HIS A 212 -5.33 -9.29 -7.41
C HIS A 212 -6.70 -9.70 -6.85
N GLN A 213 -7.16 -9.04 -5.79
CA GLN A 213 -8.48 -9.36 -5.24
C GLN A 213 -9.62 -9.26 -6.26
N ARG A 214 -9.53 -8.37 -7.25
CA ARG A 214 -10.56 -8.19 -8.30
C ARG A 214 -10.71 -9.42 -9.18
N GLU A 215 -9.66 -10.23 -9.28
CA GLU A 215 -9.64 -11.49 -10.02
C GLU A 215 -10.16 -12.68 -9.22
N ARG A 216 -10.51 -12.49 -7.95
CA ARG A 216 -11.02 -13.52 -7.03
C ARG A 216 -12.25 -14.25 -7.59
N PHE A 217 -13.10 -13.54 -8.32
CA PHE A 217 -14.35 -14.07 -8.86
C PHE A 217 -14.24 -14.59 -10.30
N VAL A 218 -13.06 -14.55 -10.88
CA VAL A 218 -12.82 -15.12 -12.20
C VAL A 218 -12.44 -16.58 -12.02
N ASP A 219 -13.38 -17.49 -12.36
CA ASP A 219 -13.16 -18.93 -12.24
C ASP A 219 -11.99 -19.40 -13.09
N GLY A 220 -11.13 -20.21 -12.46
CA GLY A 220 -10.09 -20.97 -13.16
C GLY A 220 -8.81 -20.19 -13.51
N ILE A 221 -8.69 -18.91 -13.20
CA ILE A 221 -7.43 -18.19 -13.37
C ILE A 221 -6.47 -18.63 -12.26
N VAL A 222 -5.58 -19.53 -12.62
CA VAL A 222 -4.35 -19.75 -11.88
C VAL A 222 -3.39 -18.68 -12.37
N SER A 223 -3.12 -17.68 -11.54
CA SER A 223 -2.05 -16.74 -11.83
C SER A 223 -0.76 -17.53 -12.08
N PRO A 224 -0.06 -17.34 -13.20
CA PRO A 224 1.22 -18.03 -13.44
C PRO A 224 2.26 -17.76 -12.37
N VAL A 225 2.17 -16.62 -11.70
CA VAL A 225 3.01 -16.24 -10.56
C VAL A 225 2.60 -17.00 -9.30
N HIS A 226 1.35 -17.43 -9.22
CA HIS A 226 0.80 -18.09 -8.04
C HIS A 226 0.35 -19.50 -8.41
N LYS A 227 0.90 -20.50 -7.73
CA LYS A 227 0.51 -21.91 -7.89
C LYS A 227 -0.93 -22.20 -7.43
N MET A 228 -1.58 -21.25 -6.78
CA MET A 228 -2.95 -21.33 -6.27
C MET A 228 -3.87 -20.41 -7.07
N THR A 229 -5.16 -20.75 -7.12
CA THR A 229 -6.17 -19.82 -7.65
C THR A 229 -6.29 -18.59 -6.74
N ASN A 230 -6.56 -17.42 -7.32
CA ASN A 230 -6.74 -16.20 -6.54
C ASN A 230 -7.86 -16.37 -5.49
N LYS A 231 -8.94 -17.07 -5.83
CA LYS A 231 -10.01 -17.40 -4.89
C LYS A 231 -9.51 -18.18 -3.68
N SER A 232 -8.78 -19.29 -3.89
CA SER A 232 -8.27 -20.13 -2.80
C SER A 232 -7.29 -19.38 -1.90
N ARG A 233 -6.42 -18.56 -2.49
CA ARG A 233 -5.49 -17.70 -1.74
C ARG A 233 -6.25 -16.74 -0.84
N PHE A 234 -7.20 -16.02 -1.42
CA PHE A 234 -7.97 -15.01 -0.73
C PHE A 234 -8.79 -15.61 0.41
N ASP A 235 -9.55 -16.66 0.12
CA ASP A 235 -10.36 -17.36 1.11
C ASP A 235 -9.49 -17.91 2.26
N GLY A 236 -8.31 -18.47 1.95
CA GLY A 236 -7.37 -18.95 2.96
C GLY A 236 -6.86 -17.85 3.89
N VAL A 237 -6.47 -16.69 3.35
CA VAL A 237 -6.03 -15.55 4.17
C VAL A 237 -7.17 -15.03 5.03
N ILE A 238 -8.35 -14.83 4.45
CA ILE A 238 -9.54 -14.34 5.19
C ILE A 238 -9.91 -15.28 6.33
N GLU A 239 -9.90 -16.60 6.10
CA GLU A 239 -10.16 -17.58 7.16
C GLU A 239 -9.10 -17.53 8.27
N LYS A 240 -7.82 -17.41 7.90
CA LYS A 240 -6.73 -17.29 8.87
C LYS A 240 -6.89 -16.03 9.72
N ILE A 241 -7.19 -14.92 9.12
CA ILE A 241 -7.43 -13.65 9.81
C ILE A 241 -8.65 -13.77 10.72
N LYS A 242 -9.78 -14.29 10.22
CA LYS A 242 -11.00 -14.48 11.04
C LYS A 242 -10.78 -15.37 12.25
N LYS A 243 -9.95 -16.40 12.16
CA LYS A 243 -9.58 -17.26 13.28
C LYS A 243 -8.73 -16.54 14.32
N SER A 244 -8.04 -15.48 13.95
CA SER A 244 -7.21 -14.66 14.83
C SER A 244 -7.97 -13.49 15.47
N LEU A 245 -9.17 -13.16 14.94
CA LEU A 245 -10.07 -12.14 15.49
C LEU A 245 -10.83 -12.65 16.71
#